data_c3ba44e0fcf823e8e96d57e3a1e11c38
#
_entry.id   c3ba44e0fcf823e8e96d57e3a1e11c38
#
_cell.length_a   1.000
_cell.length_b   1.000
_cell.length_c   1.000
_cell.angle_alpha   90.00
_cell.angle_beta   90.00
_cell.angle_gamma   90.00
#
_symmetry.space_group_name_H-M   'P 1'
#
loop_
_entity.id
_entity.type
_entity.pdbx_description
1 polymer ?
#
loop_
_entity_poly.entity_id
_entity_poly.type
_entity_poly.pdbx_seq_one_letter_code
_entity_poly.pdbx_strand_id
1 'polypeptide(L)'
;MIIHGNSANMHQIRNEEADFVITSPPYLSDLSYLDWKKPLKKQTEIDRVEKDVVNFALKLKPVFKEIRRILKSGGALVIQTKDLRYGGFIIPLVDLHCDLVRQLGFRLVGRTAWLPKTVRPKLRTKKDAYNISSGFRTLDTEIFLTLTTPEGLKGEKSAKELEKELEKGDDLKVEDIVKPLWITGLGRHGKSNHPDASPIPPVKRFIALFSKKDELVVDPFAGGGTNLWAAKQMNRRFVGYEINRNYVLEAKKLLKIK
;
A
#
# COMPACT_ATOMS: atom_id res chain seq x y z
N MET A 1 18.74 -0.31 2.10
CA MET A 1 18.88 -0.33 3.57
C MET A 1 17.52 -0.55 4.19
N ILE A 2 17.44 -1.25 5.35
CA ILE A 2 16.25 -1.25 6.20
C ILE A 2 16.63 -0.78 7.60
N ILE A 3 15.81 0.10 8.16
CA ILE A 3 16.05 0.80 9.41
C ILE A 3 15.01 0.33 10.44
N HIS A 4 15.50 -0.15 11.60
CA HIS A 4 14.63 -0.40 12.74
C HIS A 4 14.29 0.93 13.39
N GLY A 5 13.07 1.42 13.23
CA GLY A 5 12.69 2.73 13.75
C GLY A 5 11.30 3.20 13.32
N ASN A 6 10.88 4.29 13.92
CA ASN A 6 9.61 4.93 13.62
C ASN A 6 9.77 5.89 12.43
N SER A 7 9.04 5.65 11.37
CA SER A 7 9.03 6.48 10.15
C SER A 7 8.41 7.87 10.31
N ALA A 8 7.88 8.20 11.49
CA ALA A 8 7.55 9.58 11.84
C ALA A 8 8.78 10.50 11.90
N ASN A 9 9.99 9.93 11.85
CA ASN A 9 11.26 10.65 11.78
C ASN A 9 12.22 9.90 10.85
N MET A 10 12.27 10.31 9.58
CA MET A 10 13.14 9.70 8.56
C MET A 10 14.40 10.55 8.31
N HIS A 11 15.11 10.94 9.36
CA HIS A 11 16.29 11.83 9.31
C HIS A 11 17.46 11.30 8.46
N GLN A 12 17.50 9.99 8.17
CA GLN A 12 18.52 9.39 7.29
C GLN A 12 18.27 9.71 5.81
N ILE A 13 17.10 10.26 5.46
CA ILE A 13 16.74 10.68 4.12
C ILE A 13 16.61 12.20 4.11
N ARG A 14 17.35 12.86 3.20
CA ARG A 14 17.30 14.32 3.05
C ARG A 14 15.95 14.78 2.49
N ASN A 15 15.71 16.07 2.59
CA ASN A 15 14.56 16.68 1.90
C ASN A 15 14.66 16.43 0.41
N GLU A 16 13.55 16.10 -0.23
CA GLU A 16 13.45 15.91 -1.68
C GLU A 16 14.50 14.92 -2.25
N GLU A 17 14.81 13.85 -1.50
CA GLU A 17 15.78 12.83 -1.95
C GLU A 17 15.10 11.60 -2.57
N ALA A 18 13.90 11.25 -2.11
CA ALA A 18 13.18 10.09 -2.61
C ALA A 18 12.51 10.38 -3.95
N ASP A 19 12.73 9.51 -4.92
CA ASP A 19 12.09 9.60 -6.24
C ASP A 19 10.67 9.03 -6.20
N PHE A 20 10.48 7.96 -5.44
CA PHE A 20 9.22 7.25 -5.34
C PHE A 20 9.00 6.70 -3.92
N VAL A 21 7.78 6.81 -3.42
CA VAL A 21 7.34 6.18 -2.16
C VAL A 21 6.21 5.21 -2.45
N ILE A 22 6.36 3.96 -2.02
CA ILE A 22 5.31 2.95 -2.09
C ILE A 22 5.19 2.27 -0.72
N THR A 23 3.96 2.20 -0.20
CA THR A 23 3.78 1.74 1.16
C THR A 23 2.39 1.16 1.41
N SER A 24 2.29 0.29 2.41
CA SER A 24 1.04 -0.22 2.97
C SER A 24 1.00 0.17 4.45
N PRO A 25 0.31 1.25 4.81
CA PRO A 25 0.15 1.63 6.21
C PRO A 25 -0.49 0.50 7.03
N PRO A 26 -0.20 0.40 8.33
CA PRO A 26 -0.78 -0.65 9.17
C PRO A 26 -2.30 -0.57 9.13
N TYR A 27 -2.92 -1.71 8.96
CA TYR A 27 -4.37 -1.84 9.15
C TYR A 27 -4.65 -1.87 10.66
N LEU A 28 -5.83 -1.49 11.06
CA LEU A 28 -6.35 -1.34 12.45
C LEU A 28 -5.94 -2.43 13.47
N SER A 29 -4.78 -3.07 13.30
CA SER A 29 -4.24 -4.12 14.16
C SER A 29 -4.09 -3.67 15.63
N ASP A 30 -3.89 -2.37 15.85
CA ASP A 30 -3.80 -1.78 17.20
C ASP A 30 -5.16 -1.68 17.91
N LEU A 31 -6.26 -1.88 17.18
CA LEU A 31 -7.60 -1.94 17.76
C LEU A 31 -7.95 -3.40 18.15
N SER A 32 -7.08 -4.00 18.95
CA SER A 32 -7.17 -5.40 19.37
C SER A 32 -8.46 -5.78 20.14
N TYR A 33 -9.18 -4.78 20.66
CA TYR A 33 -10.48 -4.98 21.32
C TYR A 33 -11.63 -5.19 20.32
N LEU A 34 -11.40 -4.95 19.03
CA LEU A 34 -12.43 -5.20 18.01
C LEU A 34 -12.56 -6.70 17.76
N ASP A 35 -13.67 -7.26 18.23
CA ASP A 35 -14.06 -8.61 17.85
C ASP A 35 -14.73 -8.58 16.47
N TRP A 36 -13.96 -8.78 15.43
CA TRP A 36 -14.41 -8.75 14.02
C TRP A 36 -15.56 -9.71 13.70
N LYS A 37 -15.89 -10.61 14.62
CA LYS A 37 -16.99 -11.59 14.47
C LYS A 37 -18.30 -11.09 15.08
N LYS A 38 -18.26 -10.11 15.97
CA LYS A 38 -19.46 -9.59 16.64
C LYS A 38 -20.12 -8.48 15.83
N PRO A 39 -21.42 -8.57 15.55
CA PRO A 39 -22.17 -7.46 14.98
C PRO A 39 -22.29 -6.33 15.99
N LEU A 40 -22.08 -5.09 15.55
CA LEU A 40 -22.40 -3.90 16.34
C LEU A 40 -23.93 -3.76 16.38
N LYS A 41 -24.48 -3.64 17.58
CA LYS A 41 -25.94 -3.56 17.77
C LYS A 41 -26.41 -2.20 18.25
N LYS A 42 -25.51 -1.43 18.87
CA LYS A 42 -25.83 -0.12 19.47
C LYS A 42 -25.12 0.99 18.71
N GLN A 43 -25.80 2.11 18.49
CA GLN A 43 -25.22 3.29 17.84
C GLN A 43 -23.95 3.75 18.56
N THR A 44 -23.94 3.76 19.89
CA THR A 44 -22.78 4.14 20.70
C THR A 44 -21.54 3.29 20.46
N GLU A 45 -21.71 2.01 20.08
CA GLU A 45 -20.58 1.12 19.71
C GLU A 45 -20.04 1.50 18.33
N ILE A 46 -20.92 1.87 17.40
CA ILE A 46 -20.56 2.32 16.04
C ILE A 46 -19.76 3.63 16.15
N ASP A 47 -20.30 4.63 16.84
CA ASP A 47 -19.68 5.94 17.02
C ASP A 47 -18.30 5.84 17.67
N ARG A 48 -18.14 4.92 18.63
CA ARG A 48 -16.85 4.64 19.25
C ARG A 48 -15.85 4.07 18.24
N VAL A 49 -16.24 3.08 17.45
CA VAL A 49 -15.37 2.47 16.46
C VAL A 49 -14.96 3.48 15.40
N GLU A 50 -15.89 4.28 14.90
CA GLU A 50 -15.59 5.34 13.92
C GLU A 50 -14.58 6.35 14.49
N LYS A 51 -14.76 6.81 15.72
CA LYS A 51 -13.83 7.70 16.40
C LYS A 51 -12.44 7.09 16.55
N ASP A 52 -12.36 5.83 16.94
CA ASP A 52 -11.08 5.14 17.13
C ASP A 52 -10.36 4.92 15.80
N VAL A 53 -11.08 4.65 14.72
CA VAL A 53 -10.55 4.55 13.36
C VAL A 53 -9.99 5.88 12.88
N VAL A 54 -10.72 6.98 13.08
CA VAL A 54 -10.23 8.32 12.74
C VAL A 54 -8.98 8.66 13.55
N ASN A 55 -8.98 8.40 14.86
CA ASN A 55 -7.81 8.62 15.71
C ASN A 55 -6.61 7.79 15.28
N PHE A 56 -6.84 6.54 14.86
CA PHE A 56 -5.77 5.70 14.31
C PHE A 56 -5.20 6.29 13.03
N ALA A 57 -6.04 6.68 12.07
CA ALA A 57 -5.58 7.33 10.84
C ALA A 57 -4.79 8.62 11.13
N LEU A 58 -5.23 9.41 12.11
CA LEU A 58 -4.52 10.64 12.51
C LEU A 58 -3.13 10.37 13.09
N LYS A 59 -2.90 9.22 13.76
CA LYS A 59 -1.56 8.82 14.23
C LYS A 59 -0.56 8.61 13.08
N LEU A 60 -1.02 8.37 11.86
CA LEU A 60 -0.17 8.26 10.68
C LEU A 60 0.27 9.62 10.11
N LYS A 61 -0.37 10.71 10.53
CA LYS A 61 -0.09 12.07 10.02
C LYS A 61 1.39 12.49 10.10
N PRO A 62 2.14 12.21 11.18
CA PRO A 62 3.57 12.51 11.23
C PRO A 62 4.37 11.77 10.14
N VAL A 63 4.04 10.50 9.87
CA VAL A 63 4.70 9.72 8.81
C VAL A 63 4.43 10.32 7.44
N PHE A 64 3.19 10.69 7.15
CA PHE A 64 2.84 11.32 5.86
C PHE A 64 3.46 12.71 5.71
N LYS A 65 3.68 13.46 6.80
CA LYS A 65 4.48 14.70 6.77
C LYS A 65 5.93 14.43 6.37
N GLU A 66 6.53 13.39 6.94
CA GLU A 66 7.89 12.97 6.58
C GLU A 66 7.96 12.50 5.11
N ILE A 67 6.97 11.74 4.64
CA ILE A 67 6.88 11.37 3.21
C ILE A 67 6.86 12.63 2.35
N ARG A 68 6.05 13.64 2.73
CA ARG A 68 6.00 14.91 1.97
C ARG A 68 7.34 15.64 1.96
N ARG A 69 8.09 15.58 3.06
CA ARG A 69 9.42 16.19 3.18
C ARG A 69 10.46 15.51 2.30
N ILE A 70 10.49 14.17 2.31
CA ILE A 70 11.53 13.40 1.61
C ILE A 70 11.27 13.22 0.13
N LEU A 71 10.00 13.28 -0.31
CA LEU A 71 9.64 13.05 -1.70
C LEU A 71 9.99 14.27 -2.55
N LYS A 72 10.66 14.03 -3.67
CA LYS A 72 11.01 15.06 -4.65
C LYS A 72 9.77 15.78 -5.17
N SER A 73 9.95 17.02 -5.57
CA SER A 73 8.95 17.76 -6.34
C SER A 73 8.60 16.99 -7.62
N GLY A 74 7.32 16.65 -7.79
CA GLY A 74 6.84 15.83 -8.90
C GLY A 74 6.99 14.32 -8.70
N GLY A 75 7.47 13.89 -7.54
CA GLY A 75 7.54 12.46 -7.18
C GLY A 75 6.17 11.86 -6.90
N ALA A 76 6.09 10.55 -6.97
CA ALA A 76 4.87 9.79 -6.72
C ALA A 76 4.86 9.13 -5.32
N LEU A 77 3.68 9.13 -4.70
CA LEU A 77 3.35 8.33 -3.52
C LEU A 77 2.26 7.32 -3.89
N VAL A 78 2.52 6.05 -3.66
CA VAL A 78 1.51 4.99 -3.81
C VAL A 78 1.20 4.40 -2.44
N ILE A 79 -0.07 4.41 -2.07
CA ILE A 79 -0.57 3.82 -0.82
C ILE A 79 -1.44 2.63 -1.16
N GLN A 80 -1.01 1.44 -0.76
CA GLN A 80 -1.82 0.22 -0.78
C GLN A 80 -2.72 0.22 0.45
N THR A 81 -4.02 0.14 0.27
CA THR A 81 -5.01 0.18 1.34
C THR A 81 -6.28 -0.56 0.94
N LYS A 82 -7.13 -0.85 1.89
CA LYS A 82 -8.46 -1.43 1.64
C LYS A 82 -9.44 -0.97 2.70
N ASP A 83 -10.71 -0.93 2.33
CA ASP A 83 -11.77 -0.76 3.29
C ASP A 83 -11.95 -2.03 4.13
N LEU A 84 -12.29 -1.84 5.38
CA LEU A 84 -12.54 -2.93 6.30
C LEU A 84 -14.03 -3.05 6.58
N ARG A 85 -14.49 -4.27 6.85
CA ARG A 85 -15.86 -4.51 7.29
C ARG A 85 -15.86 -4.90 8.76
N TYR A 86 -16.59 -4.13 9.56
CA TYR A 86 -16.79 -4.42 10.97
C TYR A 86 -18.25 -4.25 11.39
N GLY A 87 -18.79 -5.21 12.12
CA GLY A 87 -20.14 -5.14 12.67
C GLY A 87 -21.28 -4.95 11.64
N GLY A 88 -21.04 -5.28 10.35
CA GLY A 88 -21.99 -5.06 9.26
C GLY A 88 -21.76 -3.74 8.50
N PHE A 89 -20.88 -2.87 8.98
CA PHE A 89 -20.55 -1.57 8.37
C PHE A 89 -19.23 -1.62 7.62
N ILE A 90 -19.03 -0.67 6.70
CA ILE A 90 -17.75 -0.44 6.02
C ILE A 90 -17.00 0.64 6.79
N ILE A 91 -15.75 0.36 7.12
CA ILE A 91 -14.80 1.34 7.61
C ILE A 91 -14.01 1.85 6.40
N PRO A 92 -14.20 3.11 5.96
CA PRO A 92 -13.66 3.62 4.70
C PRO A 92 -12.20 4.05 4.84
N LEU A 93 -11.30 3.11 5.11
CA LEU A 93 -9.88 3.41 5.25
C LEU A 93 -9.25 3.99 3.98
N VAL A 94 -9.76 3.60 2.82
CA VAL A 94 -9.29 4.14 1.52
C VAL A 94 -9.50 5.65 1.48
N ASP A 95 -10.69 6.11 1.85
CA ASP A 95 -11.00 7.55 1.84
C ASP A 95 -10.31 8.28 2.98
N LEU A 96 -10.22 7.71 4.16
CA LEU A 96 -9.49 8.29 5.30
C LEU A 96 -8.00 8.51 4.97
N HIS A 97 -7.32 7.53 4.38
CA HIS A 97 -5.93 7.71 3.96
C HIS A 97 -5.80 8.75 2.85
N CYS A 98 -6.72 8.74 1.87
CA CYS A 98 -6.73 9.71 0.78
C CYS A 98 -6.88 11.14 1.32
N ASP A 99 -7.85 11.39 2.20
CA ASP A 99 -8.11 12.70 2.75
C ASP A 99 -6.98 13.19 3.66
N LEU A 100 -6.41 12.30 4.47
CA LEU A 100 -5.28 12.62 5.33
C LEU A 100 -4.08 13.15 4.52
N VAL A 101 -3.72 12.47 3.43
CA VAL A 101 -2.57 12.90 2.62
C VAL A 101 -2.88 14.12 1.76
N ARG A 102 -4.12 14.28 1.29
CA ARG A 102 -4.56 15.47 0.57
C ARG A 102 -4.50 16.74 1.44
N GLN A 103 -4.82 16.63 2.73
CA GLN A 103 -4.65 17.73 3.69
C GLN A 103 -3.18 18.14 3.88
N LEU A 104 -2.22 17.28 3.52
CA LEU A 104 -0.79 17.58 3.53
C LEU A 104 -0.27 18.11 2.19
N GLY A 105 -1.17 18.43 1.26
CA GLY A 105 -0.85 19.04 -0.03
C GLY A 105 -0.65 18.04 -1.18
N PHE A 106 -0.81 16.74 -0.96
CA PHE A 106 -0.76 15.79 -2.07
C PHE A 106 -2.00 15.90 -2.97
N ARG A 107 -1.83 15.61 -4.25
CA ARG A 107 -2.91 15.52 -5.24
C ARG A 107 -3.15 14.06 -5.62
N LEU A 108 -4.40 13.61 -5.58
CA LEU A 108 -4.77 12.28 -6.06
C LEU A 108 -4.75 12.27 -7.58
N VAL A 109 -4.02 11.32 -8.16
CA VAL A 109 -3.85 11.15 -9.61
C VAL A 109 -4.60 9.93 -10.11
N GLY A 110 -4.70 8.87 -9.29
CA GLY A 110 -5.37 7.65 -9.69
C GLY A 110 -5.75 6.74 -8.52
N ARG A 111 -6.70 5.86 -8.81
CA ARG A 111 -7.08 4.72 -7.96
C ARG A 111 -7.03 3.47 -8.81
N THR A 112 -6.20 2.51 -8.43
CA THR A 112 -6.11 1.22 -9.11
C THR A 112 -6.61 0.14 -8.17
N ALA A 113 -7.60 -0.61 -8.60
CA ALA A 113 -8.08 -1.77 -7.85
C ALA A 113 -7.23 -3.00 -8.17
N TRP A 114 -6.89 -3.78 -7.16
CA TRP A 114 -6.22 -5.06 -7.32
C TRP A 114 -7.03 -6.19 -6.70
N LEU A 115 -7.22 -7.26 -7.47
CA LEU A 115 -7.91 -8.47 -7.06
C LEU A 115 -6.95 -9.68 -7.23
N PRO A 116 -6.69 -10.44 -6.17
CA PRO A 116 -5.93 -11.68 -6.28
C PRO A 116 -6.63 -12.71 -7.17
N LYS A 117 -5.94 -13.32 -8.13
CA LYS A 117 -6.49 -14.41 -8.97
C LYS A 117 -7.06 -15.59 -8.15
N THR A 118 -6.57 -15.77 -6.93
CA THR A 118 -6.99 -16.84 -6.02
C THR A 118 -8.29 -16.53 -5.28
N VAL A 119 -8.71 -15.28 -5.25
CA VAL A 119 -10.00 -14.90 -4.69
C VAL A 119 -11.07 -15.23 -5.74
N ARG A 120 -11.54 -16.47 -5.71
CA ARG A 120 -12.85 -16.76 -6.29
C ARG A 120 -13.88 -16.07 -5.41
N PRO A 121 -14.75 -15.20 -5.97
CA PRO A 121 -15.91 -14.75 -5.21
C PRO A 121 -16.60 -16.03 -4.75
N LYS A 122 -16.55 -16.34 -3.47
CA LYS A 122 -17.37 -17.41 -2.93
C LYS A 122 -18.78 -16.88 -3.04
N LEU A 123 -19.45 -17.18 -4.17
CA LEU A 123 -20.89 -17.16 -4.24
C LEU A 123 -21.34 -18.07 -3.11
N ARG A 124 -21.66 -17.47 -2.00
CA ARG A 124 -22.32 -18.17 -0.92
C ARG A 124 -23.66 -18.64 -1.44
N THR A 125 -24.23 -19.60 -0.77
CA THR A 125 -25.47 -20.30 -1.15
C THR A 125 -26.54 -19.32 -1.63
N LYS A 126 -27.49 -19.77 -2.46
CA LYS A 126 -28.64 -18.95 -2.88
C LYS A 126 -29.31 -18.19 -1.73
N LYS A 127 -29.29 -18.76 -0.52
CA LYS A 127 -29.81 -18.17 0.72
C LYS A 127 -29.05 -16.88 1.12
N ASP A 128 -27.76 -16.80 0.87
CA ASP A 128 -26.96 -15.60 1.15
C ASP A 128 -27.13 -14.49 0.12
N ALA A 129 -27.55 -14.83 -1.13
CA ALA A 129 -27.81 -13.84 -2.17
C ALA A 129 -29.08 -13.00 -1.89
N TYR A 130 -30.04 -13.53 -1.11
CA TYR A 130 -31.25 -12.82 -0.70
C TYR A 130 -31.13 -12.04 0.59
N ASN A 131 -30.00 -12.15 1.27
CA ASN A 131 -29.75 -11.40 2.50
C ASN A 131 -29.00 -10.12 2.16
N ILE A 132 -29.69 -8.98 2.15
CA ILE A 132 -29.14 -7.65 1.81
C ILE A 132 -27.87 -7.36 2.64
N SER A 133 -27.85 -7.77 3.91
CA SER A 133 -26.68 -7.60 4.78
C SER A 133 -25.47 -8.45 4.38
N SER A 134 -25.66 -9.53 3.63
CA SER A 134 -24.60 -10.39 3.11
C SER A 134 -24.30 -10.17 1.62
N GLY A 135 -25.24 -9.58 0.86
CA GLY A 135 -25.13 -9.35 -0.57
C GLY A 135 -24.21 -8.20 -0.98
N PHE A 136 -24.09 -7.18 -0.14
CA PHE A 136 -23.18 -6.05 -0.36
C PHE A 136 -21.82 -6.29 0.35
N ARG A 137 -21.16 -7.38 -0.02
CA ARG A 137 -19.79 -7.57 0.45
C ARG A 137 -18.87 -6.75 -0.43
N THR A 138 -18.04 -5.94 0.23
CA THR A 138 -16.83 -5.44 -0.40
C THR A 138 -16.06 -6.65 -0.92
N LEU A 139 -15.73 -6.64 -2.20
CA LEU A 139 -14.73 -7.55 -2.74
C LEU A 139 -13.49 -7.39 -1.87
N ASP A 140 -12.76 -8.50 -1.59
CA ASP A 140 -11.43 -8.45 -0.98
C ASP A 140 -10.44 -7.78 -1.94
N THR A 141 -10.78 -6.56 -2.33
CA THR A 141 -10.07 -5.76 -3.30
C THR A 141 -9.21 -4.77 -2.55
N GLU A 142 -7.93 -4.76 -2.85
CA GLU A 142 -7.05 -3.71 -2.36
C GLU A 142 -7.03 -2.56 -3.36
N ILE A 143 -6.93 -1.37 -2.84
CA ILE A 143 -6.87 -0.13 -3.62
C ILE A 143 -5.47 0.47 -3.48
N PHE A 144 -4.86 0.75 -4.61
CA PHE A 144 -3.64 1.56 -4.67
C PHE A 144 -4.03 2.99 -4.99
N LEU A 145 -3.86 3.88 -4.03
CA LEU A 145 -4.00 5.31 -4.21
C LEU A 145 -2.69 5.85 -4.78
N THR A 146 -2.73 6.43 -5.97
CA THR A 146 -1.60 7.12 -6.57
C THR A 146 -1.74 8.61 -6.37
N LEU A 147 -0.77 9.21 -5.69
CA LEU A 147 -0.74 10.63 -5.36
C LEU A 147 0.59 11.23 -5.82
N THR A 148 0.59 12.54 -5.96
CA THR A 148 1.79 13.32 -6.30
C THR A 148 1.87 14.57 -5.45
N THR A 149 3.04 15.21 -5.44
CA THR A 149 3.22 16.53 -4.86
C THR A 149 2.40 17.59 -5.62
N PRO A 150 2.21 18.81 -5.11
CA PRO A 150 1.38 19.84 -5.75
C PRO A 150 1.79 20.16 -7.20
N GLU A 151 3.06 19.96 -7.54
CA GLU A 151 3.63 20.25 -8.85
C GLU A 151 3.19 19.27 -9.95
N GLY A 152 2.48 18.21 -9.57
CA GLY A 152 2.09 17.14 -10.47
C GLY A 152 3.18 16.10 -10.71
N LEU A 153 2.85 15.01 -11.41
CA LEU A 153 3.82 13.97 -11.77
C LEU A 153 4.86 14.54 -12.75
N LYS A 154 6.12 14.21 -12.52
CA LYS A 154 7.24 14.52 -13.41
C LYS A 154 7.96 13.23 -13.79
N GLY A 155 8.63 13.25 -14.95
CA GLY A 155 9.46 12.13 -15.39
C GLY A 155 8.65 10.96 -15.95
N GLU A 156 7.50 11.22 -16.57
CA GLU A 156 6.74 10.20 -17.30
C GLU A 156 7.63 9.45 -18.30
N LYS A 157 7.51 8.13 -18.29
CA LYS A 157 8.19 7.27 -19.24
C LYS A 157 7.33 7.07 -20.48
N SER A 158 7.96 7.02 -21.63
CA SER A 158 7.31 6.56 -22.84
C SER A 158 6.91 5.08 -22.73
N ALA A 159 5.92 4.65 -23.49
CA ALA A 159 5.52 3.25 -23.57
C ALA A 159 6.72 2.34 -23.92
N LYS A 160 7.60 2.79 -24.82
CA LYS A 160 8.81 2.07 -25.23
C LYS A 160 9.83 1.89 -24.10
N GLU A 161 9.99 2.88 -23.22
CA GLU A 161 10.84 2.77 -22.03
C GLU A 161 10.25 1.78 -21.01
N LEU A 162 8.93 1.81 -20.82
CA LEU A 162 8.24 0.87 -19.96
C LEU A 162 8.35 -0.57 -20.48
N GLU A 163 8.12 -0.79 -21.77
CA GLU A 163 8.31 -2.09 -22.44
C GLU A 163 9.71 -2.64 -22.17
N LYS A 164 10.73 -1.85 -22.43
CA LYS A 164 12.13 -2.26 -22.21
C LYS A 164 12.44 -2.63 -20.76
N GLU A 165 11.78 -2.00 -19.78
CA GLU A 165 11.96 -2.34 -18.36
C GLU A 165 11.22 -3.60 -17.96
N LEU A 166 10.07 -3.87 -18.57
CA LEU A 166 9.17 -4.99 -18.23
C LEU A 166 9.51 -6.27 -18.99
N GLU A 167 10.18 -6.22 -20.12
CA GLU A 167 10.54 -7.36 -20.97
C GLU A 167 11.52 -8.36 -20.32
N LYS A 168 12.10 -8.04 -19.18
CA LYS A 168 13.11 -8.89 -18.53
C LYS A 168 12.57 -9.86 -17.49
N GLY A 169 11.42 -10.46 -17.73
CA GLY A 169 11.01 -11.65 -16.99
C GLY A 169 9.80 -11.50 -16.07
N ASP A 170 9.01 -10.48 -16.26
CA ASP A 170 7.74 -10.34 -15.56
C ASP A 170 6.56 -10.51 -16.53
N ASP A 171 5.51 -11.23 -16.13
CA ASP A 171 4.23 -11.38 -16.84
C ASP A 171 3.46 -10.03 -16.98
N LEU A 172 4.17 -8.92 -17.11
CA LEU A 172 3.63 -7.56 -17.09
C LEU A 172 3.71 -6.96 -18.49
N LYS A 173 2.56 -6.82 -19.13
CA LYS A 173 2.44 -6.07 -20.38
C LYS A 173 2.15 -4.61 -20.08
N VAL A 174 2.69 -3.71 -20.89
CA VAL A 174 2.44 -2.25 -20.78
C VAL A 174 0.96 -1.94 -20.82
N GLU A 175 0.21 -2.64 -21.69
CA GLU A 175 -1.24 -2.49 -21.81
C GLU A 175 -2.01 -2.83 -20.52
N ASP A 176 -1.44 -3.67 -19.66
CA ASP A 176 -2.06 -4.02 -18.37
C ASP A 176 -1.82 -2.95 -17.30
N ILE A 177 -0.81 -2.10 -17.47
CA ILE A 177 -0.46 -1.07 -16.49
C ILE A 177 -1.49 0.05 -16.46
N VAL A 178 -2.03 0.40 -17.62
CA VAL A 178 -3.01 1.50 -17.77
C VAL A 178 -4.43 1.12 -17.36
N LYS A 179 -4.67 -0.16 -17.03
CA LYS A 179 -5.99 -0.61 -16.60
C LYS A 179 -6.30 -0.17 -15.17
N PRO A 180 -7.52 0.26 -14.87
CA PRO A 180 -7.90 0.66 -13.51
C PRO A 180 -8.11 -0.53 -12.57
N LEU A 181 -8.21 -1.74 -13.11
CA LEU A 181 -8.35 -2.99 -12.39
C LEU A 181 -7.25 -3.98 -12.78
N TRP A 182 -6.49 -4.44 -11.79
CA TRP A 182 -5.46 -5.45 -11.97
C TRP A 182 -5.86 -6.77 -11.31
N ILE A 183 -5.87 -7.84 -12.09
CA ILE A 183 -6.12 -9.19 -11.60
C ILE A 183 -4.84 -10.00 -11.78
N THR A 184 -4.10 -10.19 -10.69
CA THR A 184 -2.81 -10.90 -10.74
C THR A 184 -2.69 -11.92 -9.62
N GLY A 185 -1.72 -12.84 -9.74
CA GLY A 185 -1.30 -13.66 -8.60
C GLY A 185 -0.63 -12.81 -7.52
N LEU A 186 -0.43 -13.40 -6.35
CA LEU A 186 0.29 -12.74 -5.25
C LEU A 186 1.79 -12.58 -5.55
N GLY A 187 2.34 -13.40 -6.45
CA GLY A 187 3.75 -13.36 -6.81
C GLY A 187 4.70 -13.54 -5.62
N ARG A 188 4.33 -14.41 -4.68
CA ARG A 188 5.12 -14.59 -3.45
C ARG A 188 6.51 -15.12 -3.77
N HIS A 189 7.55 -14.40 -3.33
CA HIS A 189 8.89 -14.92 -3.23
C HIS A 189 9.14 -15.44 -1.82
N GLY A 190 9.34 -16.76 -1.73
CA GLY A 190 9.63 -17.43 -0.47
C GLY A 190 8.47 -17.38 0.53
N LYS A 191 8.73 -17.90 1.71
CA LYS A 191 7.79 -17.88 2.83
C LYS A 191 7.91 -16.53 3.56
N SER A 192 7.31 -15.48 3.03
CA SER A 192 7.03 -14.32 3.88
C SER A 192 5.96 -14.76 4.88
N ASN A 193 6.29 -14.77 6.15
CA ASN A 193 5.33 -15.06 7.22
C ASN A 193 4.46 -13.84 7.56
N HIS A 194 4.69 -12.70 6.87
CA HIS A 194 3.88 -11.50 7.09
C HIS A 194 2.48 -11.70 6.49
N PRO A 195 1.41 -11.62 7.30
CA PRO A 195 0.04 -11.91 6.84
C PRO A 195 -0.42 -10.93 5.74
N ASP A 196 0.04 -9.69 5.79
CA ASP A 196 -0.34 -8.60 4.88
C ASP A 196 0.80 -8.20 3.93
N ALA A 197 1.59 -9.19 3.43
CA ALA A 197 2.64 -8.90 2.47
C ALA A 197 2.07 -8.37 1.15
N SER A 198 2.61 -7.26 0.66
CA SER A 198 2.20 -6.64 -0.61
C SER A 198 2.33 -7.61 -1.79
N PRO A 199 1.40 -7.56 -2.76
CA PRO A 199 1.47 -8.36 -3.98
C PRO A 199 2.60 -7.85 -4.89
N ILE A 200 3.51 -8.73 -5.27
CA ILE A 200 4.71 -8.36 -6.04
C ILE A 200 4.38 -7.77 -7.43
N PRO A 201 3.47 -8.37 -8.24
CA PRO A 201 3.22 -7.85 -9.57
C PRO A 201 2.71 -6.40 -9.60
N PRO A 202 1.70 -6.00 -8.79
CA PRO A 202 1.31 -4.59 -8.70
C PRO A 202 2.45 -3.67 -8.24
N VAL A 203 3.21 -4.07 -7.23
CA VAL A 203 4.33 -3.29 -6.71
C VAL A 203 5.38 -3.02 -7.79
N LYS A 204 5.77 -4.03 -8.56
CA LYS A 204 6.71 -3.88 -9.67
C LYS A 204 6.19 -2.94 -10.75
N ARG A 205 4.89 -2.98 -11.06
CA ARG A 205 4.26 -2.04 -12.02
C ARG A 205 4.43 -0.60 -11.56
N PHE A 206 4.15 -0.31 -10.30
CA PHE A 206 4.31 1.03 -9.75
C PHE A 206 5.78 1.47 -9.72
N ILE A 207 6.71 0.57 -9.38
CA ILE A 207 8.15 0.86 -9.42
C ILE A 207 8.59 1.18 -10.86
N ALA A 208 8.12 0.41 -11.85
CA ALA A 208 8.41 0.69 -13.26
C ALA A 208 7.86 2.04 -13.72
N LEU A 209 6.62 2.37 -13.32
CA LEU A 209 5.97 3.63 -13.69
C LEU A 209 6.68 4.85 -13.10
N PHE A 210 6.99 4.81 -11.80
CA PHE A 210 7.32 6.01 -11.01
C PHE A 210 8.78 6.10 -10.58
N SER A 211 9.64 5.20 -11.02
CA SER A 211 11.09 5.29 -10.77
C SER A 211 11.93 4.76 -11.93
N LYS A 212 13.16 5.24 -12.04
CA LYS A 212 14.18 4.76 -12.98
C LYS A 212 15.22 3.94 -12.23
N LYS A 213 16.08 3.23 -13.00
CA LYS A 213 17.24 2.55 -12.45
C LYS A 213 18.08 3.52 -11.62
N ASP A 214 18.61 3.03 -10.48
CA ASP A 214 19.42 3.77 -9.50
C ASP A 214 18.70 4.90 -8.76
N GLU A 215 17.40 5.14 -9.01
CA GLU A 215 16.58 6.07 -8.23
C GLU A 215 16.18 5.47 -6.87
N LEU A 216 15.83 6.33 -5.93
CA LEU A 216 15.52 5.96 -4.56
C LEU A 216 14.04 5.67 -4.36
N VAL A 217 13.72 4.43 -4.03
CA VAL A 217 12.39 3.98 -3.60
C VAL A 217 12.37 3.86 -2.07
N VAL A 218 11.36 4.45 -1.44
CA VAL A 218 11.20 4.42 0.02
C VAL A 218 9.91 3.73 0.42
N ASP A 219 9.98 2.89 1.47
CA ASP A 219 8.82 2.30 2.12
C ASP A 219 8.84 2.58 3.63
N PRO A 220 8.02 3.53 4.11
CA PRO A 220 7.93 3.87 5.53
C PRO A 220 7.34 2.79 6.44
N PHE A 221 6.65 1.79 5.88
CA PHE A 221 6.05 0.67 6.61
C PHE A 221 6.49 -0.65 5.98
N ALA A 222 7.81 -0.89 5.97
CA ALA A 222 8.44 -1.92 5.14
C ALA A 222 8.04 -3.36 5.49
N GLY A 223 7.57 -3.63 6.71
CA GLY A 223 7.22 -4.97 7.15
C GLY A 223 8.33 -5.98 6.85
N GLY A 224 7.98 -7.11 6.25
CA GLY A 224 8.93 -8.12 5.79
C GLY A 224 9.76 -7.76 4.55
N GLY A 225 9.65 -6.52 4.03
CA GLY A 225 10.53 -5.98 3.00
C GLY A 225 10.13 -6.27 1.55
N THR A 226 8.90 -6.67 1.28
CA THR A 226 8.45 -7.06 -0.09
C THR A 226 8.61 -5.95 -1.11
N ASN A 227 8.19 -4.71 -0.76
CA ASN A 227 8.32 -3.55 -1.66
C ASN A 227 9.80 -3.22 -1.92
N LEU A 228 10.64 -3.30 -0.90
CA LEU A 228 12.08 -3.05 -1.02
C LEU A 228 12.77 -4.15 -1.85
N TRP A 229 12.32 -5.39 -1.69
CA TRP A 229 12.81 -6.50 -2.51
C TRP A 229 12.47 -6.28 -3.98
N ALA A 230 11.25 -5.89 -4.30
CA ALA A 230 10.84 -5.56 -5.66
C ALA A 230 11.69 -4.41 -6.24
N ALA A 231 11.93 -3.36 -5.46
CA ALA A 231 12.80 -2.24 -5.86
C ALA A 231 14.24 -2.73 -6.15
N LYS A 232 14.79 -3.58 -5.29
CA LYS A 232 16.11 -4.20 -5.49
C LYS A 232 16.18 -5.02 -6.78
N GLN A 233 15.17 -5.88 -7.05
CA GLN A 233 15.12 -6.71 -8.25
C GLN A 233 15.09 -5.87 -9.54
N MET A 234 14.54 -4.67 -9.46
CA MET A 234 14.46 -3.74 -10.59
C MET A 234 15.61 -2.73 -10.62
N ASN A 235 16.69 -2.98 -9.87
CA ASN A 235 17.90 -2.14 -9.80
C ASN A 235 17.61 -0.69 -9.32
N ARG A 236 16.69 -0.54 -8.34
CA ARG A 236 16.48 0.72 -7.63
C ARG A 236 17.25 0.71 -6.32
N ARG A 237 17.73 1.88 -5.89
CA ARG A 237 18.14 2.08 -4.50
C ARG A 237 16.89 2.02 -3.63
N PHE A 238 17.03 1.59 -2.39
CA PHE A 238 15.89 1.47 -1.50
C PHE A 238 16.24 1.80 -0.06
N VAL A 239 15.26 2.38 0.65
CA VAL A 239 15.26 2.58 2.09
C VAL A 239 13.89 2.20 2.64
N GLY A 240 13.88 1.44 3.72
CA GLY A 240 12.64 1.10 4.43
C GLY A 240 12.77 1.34 5.91
N TYR A 241 11.64 1.63 6.56
CA TYR A 241 11.50 1.73 7.99
C TYR A 241 10.52 0.70 8.50
N GLU A 242 10.85 0.07 9.62
CA GLU A 242 9.99 -0.89 10.28
C GLU A 242 10.21 -0.82 11.80
N ILE A 243 9.12 -0.73 12.54
CA ILE A 243 9.17 -0.60 14.01
C ILE A 243 9.30 -1.96 14.70
N ASN A 244 8.83 -3.03 14.06
CA ASN A 244 8.91 -4.38 14.59
C ASN A 244 10.26 -5.02 14.22
N ARG A 245 11.08 -5.28 15.24
CA ARG A 245 12.41 -5.88 15.08
C ARG A 245 12.38 -7.22 14.34
N ASN A 246 11.38 -8.05 14.56
CA ASN A 246 11.28 -9.35 13.89
C ASN A 246 11.07 -9.18 12.39
N TYR A 247 10.23 -8.25 11.96
CA TYR A 247 10.04 -7.94 10.55
C TYR A 247 11.29 -7.31 9.92
N VAL A 248 12.04 -6.49 10.67
CA VAL A 248 13.34 -6.00 10.20
C VAL A 248 14.30 -7.17 9.91
N LEU A 249 14.35 -8.17 10.77
CA LEU A 249 15.19 -9.35 10.57
C LEU A 249 14.74 -10.18 9.36
N GLU A 250 13.44 -10.35 9.18
CA GLU A 250 12.87 -11.01 8.00
C GLU A 250 13.22 -10.25 6.72
N ALA A 251 13.04 -8.93 6.73
CA ALA A 251 13.37 -8.07 5.59
C ALA A 251 14.87 -8.12 5.24
N LYS A 252 15.76 -8.06 6.24
CA LYS A 252 17.21 -8.22 6.01
C LYS A 252 17.53 -9.55 5.34
N LYS A 253 16.90 -10.64 5.80
CA LYS A 253 17.06 -11.98 5.22
C LYS A 253 16.57 -12.04 3.77
N LEU A 254 15.38 -11.48 3.50
CA LEU A 254 14.81 -11.38 2.17
C LEU A 254 15.70 -10.57 1.23
N LEU A 255 16.19 -9.44 1.72
CA LEU A 255 17.04 -8.52 0.96
C LEU A 255 18.50 -8.99 0.85
N LYS A 256 18.90 -10.05 1.57
CA LYS A 256 20.29 -10.53 1.67
C LYS A 256 21.27 -9.40 2.02
N ILE A 257 20.94 -8.66 3.08
CA ILE A 257 21.76 -7.59 3.65
C ILE A 257 22.03 -7.86 5.13
N LYS A 258 23.16 -7.33 5.63
CA LYS A 258 23.56 -7.48 7.05
C LYS A 258 22.77 -6.56 7.97
#